data_e9cda420d548fc622b73792a24ec4518
#
_entry.id   e9cda420d548fc622b73792a24ec4518
#
_cell.length_a   1.000
_cell.length_b   1.000
_cell.length_c   1.000
_cell.angle_alpha   90.00
_cell.angle_beta   90.00
_cell.angle_gamma   90.00
#
_symmetry.space_group_name_H-M   'P 1'
#
loop_
_entity.id
_entity.type
_entity.pdbx_description
1 polymer ?
#
loop_
_entity_poly.entity_id
_entity_poly.type
_entity_poly.pdbx_seq_one_letter_code
_entity_poly.pdbx_strand_id
1 'polypeptide(L)' 'MEILETKREKSGVQSVERIFQLIEHLAAHPTVVSLQRLAEETGLAKSTVHRLLASLVRLGYVVQDEENGHYRLTLKM' A
#
# COMPACT_ATOMS: atom_id res chain seq x y z
N MET A 1 11.94 -16.23 -18.57
CA MET A 1 11.29 -15.96 -18.86
C MET A 1 10.61 -14.79 -18.58
N GLU A 2 9.68 -14.71 -18.21
CA GLU A 2 8.91 -13.65 -17.99
C GLU A 2 9.47 -12.59 -17.21
N ILE A 3 10.39 -12.82 -16.44
CA ILE A 3 10.96 -11.81 -15.64
C ILE A 3 11.50 -10.66 -16.42
N LEU A 4 12.04 -10.94 -17.56
CA LEU A 4 12.58 -9.89 -18.36
C LEU A 4 11.54 -8.95 -18.86
N GLU A 5 10.39 -9.46 -19.17
CA GLU A 5 9.37 -8.62 -19.64
C GLU A 5 8.89 -7.68 -18.60
N THR A 6 8.93 -8.10 -17.38
CA THR A 6 8.52 -7.26 -16.31
C THR A 6 9.33 -5.98 -16.29
N LYS A 7 10.60 -6.07 -16.58
CA LYS A 7 11.40 -4.89 -16.56
C LYS A 7 11.02 -3.89 -17.59
N ARG A 8 10.58 -4.34 -18.70
CA ARG A 8 10.25 -3.41 -19.74
C ARG A 8 8.97 -2.67 -19.49
N GLU A 9 8.12 -3.21 -18.68
CA GLU A 9 6.88 -2.53 -18.39
C GLU A 9 6.95 -1.82 -17.10
N LYS A 10 7.86 -0.88 -17.02
CA LYS A 10 8.08 -0.22 -15.80
C LYS A 10 6.89 0.47 -15.22
N SER A 11 6.10 1.13 -16.00
CA SER A 11 5.00 1.88 -15.41
C SER A 11 3.99 0.98 -14.75
N GLY A 12 3.62 -0.12 -15.37
CA GLY A 12 2.70 -1.05 -14.74
C GLY A 12 3.32 -1.74 -13.54
N VAL A 13 4.58 -2.10 -13.69
CA VAL A 13 5.27 -2.79 -12.62
C VAL A 13 5.45 -1.89 -11.41
N GLN A 14 5.67 -0.60 -11.64
CA GLN A 14 5.83 0.30 -10.53
C GLN A 14 4.60 0.39 -9.67
N SER A 15 3.42 0.40 -10.27
CA SER A 15 2.19 0.45 -9.50
C SER A 15 2.05 -0.80 -8.65
N VAL A 16 2.34 -1.94 -9.23
CA VAL A 16 2.23 -3.19 -8.49
C VAL A 16 3.24 -3.22 -7.36
N GLU A 17 4.47 -2.80 -7.63
CA GLU A 17 5.50 -2.81 -6.61
C GLU A 17 5.15 -1.89 -5.46
N ARG A 18 4.58 -0.73 -5.77
CA ARG A 18 4.22 0.21 -4.73
C ARG A 18 3.11 -0.33 -3.85
N ILE A 19 2.15 -1.01 -4.46
CA ILE A 19 1.07 -1.61 -3.69
C ILE A 19 1.63 -2.68 -2.75
N PHE A 20 2.52 -3.52 -3.24
CA PHE A 20 3.09 -4.55 -2.40
C PHE A 20 3.98 -3.96 -1.31
N GLN A 21 4.68 -2.88 -1.60
CA GLN A 21 5.44 -2.20 -0.57
C GLN A 21 4.53 -1.74 0.56
N LEU A 22 3.39 -1.14 0.20
CA LEU A 22 2.45 -0.69 1.21
C LEU A 22 1.93 -1.85 2.03
N ILE A 23 1.61 -2.95 1.37
CA ILE A 23 1.09 -4.11 2.07
C ILE A 23 2.13 -4.64 3.05
N GLU A 24 3.39 -4.69 2.64
CA GLU A 24 4.45 -5.18 3.50
C GLU A 24 4.64 -4.29 4.71
N HIS A 25 4.60 -2.98 4.50
CA HIS A 25 4.73 -2.07 5.63
C HIS A 25 3.53 -2.15 6.56
N LEU A 26 2.34 -2.27 6.01
CA LEU A 26 1.16 -2.46 6.84
C LEU A 26 1.26 -3.74 7.65
N ALA A 27 1.75 -4.79 7.02
CA ALA A 27 1.87 -6.06 7.71
C ALA A 27 2.91 -6.02 8.84
N ALA A 28 3.89 -5.14 8.71
CA ALA A 28 4.91 -5.01 9.73
C ALA A 28 4.40 -4.29 10.97
N HIS A 29 3.29 -3.59 10.88
CA HIS A 29 2.73 -2.89 12.01
C HIS A 29 1.64 -3.74 12.64
N PRO A 30 1.74 -4.07 13.92
CA PRO A 30 0.73 -4.93 14.56
C PRO A 30 -0.59 -4.21 14.78
N THR A 31 -0.58 -2.89 14.74
CA THR A 31 -1.80 -2.12 14.92
C THR A 31 -1.95 -1.19 13.74
N VAL A 32 -2.77 -0.16 13.89
CA VAL A 32 -3.00 0.76 12.79
C VAL A 32 -1.78 1.65 12.58
N VAL A 33 -1.64 2.17 11.37
CA VAL A 33 -0.53 3.05 11.02
C VAL A 33 -1.09 4.21 10.23
N SER A 34 -0.51 5.39 10.41
CA SER A 34 -0.98 6.59 9.74
C SER A 34 -0.48 6.65 8.31
N LEU A 35 -1.20 7.41 7.49
CA LEU A 35 -0.80 7.63 6.12
C LEU A 35 0.57 8.29 6.06
N GLN A 36 0.81 9.25 6.95
CA GLN A 36 2.09 9.93 6.96
C GLN A 36 3.23 8.97 7.26
N ARG A 37 3.02 8.07 8.21
CA ARG A 37 4.05 7.10 8.54
C ARG A 37 4.34 6.19 7.37
N LEU A 38 3.30 5.74 6.68
CA LEU A 38 3.49 4.90 5.51
C LEU A 38 4.24 5.64 4.41
N ALA A 39 3.92 6.91 4.21
CA ALA A 39 4.62 7.69 3.21
C ALA A 39 6.10 7.82 3.57
N GLU A 40 6.39 8.02 4.84
CA GLU A 40 7.76 8.14 5.27
C GLU A 40 8.52 6.83 5.10
N GLU A 41 7.89 5.73 5.46
CA GLU A 41 8.57 4.43 5.41
C GLU A 41 8.79 3.96 3.98
N THR A 42 7.85 4.24 3.11
CA THR A 42 7.98 3.79 1.73
C THR A 42 8.72 4.76 0.84
N GLY A 43 8.82 6.02 1.29
CA GLY A 43 9.45 7.02 0.45
C GLY A 43 8.54 7.54 -0.64
N LEU A 44 7.26 7.19 -0.61
CA LEU A 44 6.32 7.63 -1.62
C LEU A 44 5.65 8.93 -1.21
N ALA A 45 5.15 9.66 -2.19
CA ALA A 45 4.41 10.88 -1.90
C ALA A 45 3.11 10.54 -1.20
N LYS A 46 2.66 11.43 -0.31
CA LYS A 46 1.43 11.19 0.43
C LYS A 46 0.24 11.00 -0.49
N SER A 47 0.17 11.78 -1.57
CA SER A 47 -0.94 11.64 -2.49
C SER A 47 -0.96 10.26 -3.14
N THR A 48 0.23 9.73 -3.45
CA THR A 48 0.32 8.41 -4.03
C THR A 48 -0.12 7.36 -3.03
N VAL A 49 0.36 7.47 -1.79
CA VAL A 49 -0.02 6.51 -0.74
C VAL A 49 -1.52 6.56 -0.52
N HIS A 50 -2.08 7.76 -0.45
CA HIS A 50 -3.52 7.91 -0.23
C HIS A 50 -4.32 7.22 -1.33
N ARG A 51 -3.91 7.42 -2.57
CA ARG A 51 -4.61 6.83 -3.69
C ARG A 51 -4.55 5.31 -3.66
N LEU A 52 -3.37 4.78 -3.38
CA LEU A 52 -3.21 3.33 -3.33
C LEU A 52 -3.98 2.72 -2.17
N LEU A 53 -3.94 3.40 -1.01
CA LEU A 53 -4.69 2.91 0.14
C LEU A 53 -6.19 2.95 -0.11
N ALA A 54 -6.67 3.99 -0.79
CA ALA A 54 -8.10 4.07 -1.08
C ALA A 54 -8.54 2.89 -1.93
N SER A 55 -7.70 2.48 -2.88
CA SER A 55 -8.04 1.33 -3.70
C SER A 55 -8.05 0.05 -2.86
N LEU A 56 -7.09 -0.09 -1.96
CA LEU A 56 -7.03 -1.29 -1.12
C LEU A 56 -8.20 -1.34 -0.15
N VAL A 57 -8.64 -0.19 0.34
CA VAL A 57 -9.81 -0.15 1.20
C VAL A 57 -11.05 -0.57 0.41
N ARG A 58 -11.19 -0.03 -0.79
CA ARG A 58 -12.33 -0.37 -1.60
C ARG A 58 -12.38 -1.85 -1.94
N LEU A 59 -11.23 -2.46 -2.14
CA LEU A 59 -11.17 -3.87 -2.46
C LEU A 59 -11.27 -4.77 -1.23
N GLY A 60 -11.20 -4.19 -0.04
CA GLY A 60 -11.39 -4.96 1.16
C GLY A 60 -10.13 -5.50 1.79
N TYR A 61 -8.96 -5.08 1.32
CA TYR A 61 -7.70 -5.57 1.89
C TYR A 61 -7.16 -4.69 3.01
N VAL A 62 -7.67 -3.47 3.12
CA VAL A 62 -7.22 -2.53 4.13
C VAL A 62 -8.45 -1.91 4.77
N VAL A 63 -8.38 -1.66 6.07
CA VAL A 63 -9.44 -0.99 6.79
C VAL A 63 -8.90 0.32 7.32
N GLN A 64 -9.69 1.37 7.22
CA GLN A 64 -9.34 2.65 7.78
C GLN A 64 -10.13 2.87 9.06
N ASP A 65 -9.42 3.16 10.14
CA ASP A 65 -10.04 3.39 11.43
C ASP A 65 -10.81 4.70 11.38
N GLU A 66 -12.07 4.67 11.79
CA GLU A 66 -12.90 5.86 11.70
C GLU A 66 -12.50 6.93 12.69
N GLU A 67 -11.94 6.55 13.81
CA GLU A 67 -11.60 7.53 14.82
C GLU A 67 -10.36 8.34 14.46
N ASN A 68 -9.32 7.68 14.01
CA ASN A 68 -8.09 8.39 13.76
C ASN A 68 -7.67 8.41 12.30
N GLY A 69 -8.40 7.71 11.45
CA GLY A 69 -8.08 7.69 10.02
C GLY A 69 -6.88 6.83 9.67
N HIS A 70 -6.36 6.07 10.62
CA HIS A 70 -5.22 5.23 10.36
C HIS A 70 -5.65 3.95 9.66
N TYR A 71 -4.68 3.21 9.14
CA TYR A 71 -4.95 2.06 8.29
C TYR A 71 -4.37 0.78 8.87
N ARG A 72 -4.97 -0.35 8.54
CA ARG A 72 -4.40 -1.65 8.88
C ARG A 72 -4.87 -2.68 7.86
N LEU A 73 -4.09 -3.75 7.74
CA LEU A 73 -4.49 -4.82 6.85
C LEU A 73 -5.64 -5.62 7.44
N THR A 74 -6.45 -6.17 6.56
CA THR A 74 -7.49 -7.09 7.00
C THR A 74 -6.97 -8.49 6.84
N LEU A 75 -7.76 -9.45 7.28
CA LEU A 75 -7.41 -10.85 7.11
C LEU A 75 -8.01 -11.44 5.85
N LYS A 76 -8.50 -10.59 4.98
CA LYS A 76 -9.13 -11.08 3.77
C LYS A 76 -8.16 -11.86 2.91
N MET A 77 -6.92 -11.40 2.86
CA MET A 77 -5.94 -12.13 2.11
C MET A 77 -5.60 -13.41 2.82
#